data_3bc2680470ce9c081e0303fca67c7b5e
#
_entry.id   3bc2680470ce9c081e0303fca67c7b5e
#
_cell.length_a   1.000
_cell.length_b   1.000
_cell.length_c   1.000
_cell.angle_alpha   90.00
_cell.angle_beta   90.00
_cell.angle_gamma   90.00
#
_symmetry.space_group_name_H-M   'P 1'
#
loop_
_entity.id
_entity.type
_entity.pdbx_description
1 polymer ?
#
loop_
_entity_poly.entity_id
_entity_poly.type
_entity_poly.pdbx_seq_one_letter_code
_entity_poly.pdbx_strand_id
1 'polypeptide(L)'
;MKFVLSTIAWVESIAKKEIERVWGKIDEVTDRLVIFSWDAKLMVSVNLWSRVGNKLYILLEEKEKVTDFDNFFETIKNISFKKYFKKNNPILVKASSTRSELFAERTMQSLWKKAIISSLVWAENNYFEDEKEEKVEILLLLVDNKLRILLNTSGEALHKRWYRRESWEAPIKESLAAALVLLSNWKFKNDFFDPFCWSWTIVIEALMIAKNIAPGLKRKFAFEKLWLIQSEIIENERNIAKQKEFNWNYKIFASDIDEEILEIAKQNVKRAWLSWQIIFQKKDFRELLSRELNWTLVSNPPYWERLKTEDLEWLYKDIDKIFRKNKNLNWWIISSFLDFDKIVKKDFYKKRKLYNWGEMCYFWRKNTF
;
A
#
# COMPACT_ATOMS: atom_id res chain seq x y z
N MET A 1 -16.76 16.19 2.77
CA MET A 1 -16.88 14.92 1.99
C MET A 1 -16.39 13.79 2.88
N LYS A 2 -16.93 12.57 2.70
CA LYS A 2 -16.39 11.36 3.36
C LYS A 2 -15.55 10.56 2.36
N PHE A 3 -14.46 10.02 2.85
CA PHE A 3 -13.51 9.24 2.07
C PHE A 3 -13.26 7.88 2.72
N VAL A 4 -12.89 6.91 1.91
CA VAL A 4 -12.53 5.56 2.36
C VAL A 4 -11.18 5.21 1.75
N LEU A 5 -10.15 5.05 2.59
CA LEU A 5 -8.86 4.51 2.17
C LEU A 5 -8.83 3.01 2.44
N SER A 6 -8.76 2.21 1.39
CA SER A 6 -8.50 0.78 1.55
C SER A 6 -7.03 0.52 1.79
N THR A 7 -6.71 -0.50 2.60
CA THR A 7 -5.35 -0.89 2.96
C THR A 7 -5.15 -2.39 2.80
N ILE A 8 -3.93 -2.86 2.93
CA ILE A 8 -3.66 -4.25 3.26
C ILE A 8 -4.03 -4.48 4.74
N ALA A 9 -4.41 -5.72 5.10
CA ALA A 9 -4.78 -6.04 6.47
C ALA A 9 -3.64 -5.76 7.46
N TRP A 10 -3.99 -5.30 8.67
CA TRP A 10 -3.10 -5.07 9.81
C TRP A 10 -2.19 -3.84 9.72
N VAL A 11 -2.39 -2.96 8.72
CA VAL A 11 -1.69 -1.66 8.62
C VAL A 11 -2.61 -0.45 8.76
N GLU A 12 -3.87 -0.65 9.11
CA GLU A 12 -4.89 0.40 9.25
C GLU A 12 -4.45 1.49 10.23
N SER A 13 -3.77 1.11 11.30
CA SER A 13 -3.23 2.05 12.29
C SER A 13 -2.13 2.96 11.73
N ILE A 14 -1.38 2.49 10.71
CA ILE A 14 -0.39 3.31 10.00
C ILE A 14 -1.12 4.26 9.06
N ALA A 15 -2.07 3.74 8.27
CA ALA A 15 -2.88 4.55 7.37
C ALA A 15 -3.63 5.67 8.10
N LYS A 16 -4.20 5.36 9.28
CA LYS A 16 -4.79 6.35 10.18
C LYS A 16 -3.81 7.50 10.47
N LYS A 17 -2.58 7.18 10.90
CA LYS A 17 -1.55 8.20 11.19
C LYS A 17 -1.15 9.00 9.96
N GLU A 18 -1.11 8.39 8.78
CA GLU A 18 -0.85 9.09 7.51
C GLU A 18 -1.93 10.13 7.21
N ILE A 19 -3.21 9.77 7.40
CA ILE A 19 -4.36 10.65 7.20
C ILE A 19 -4.36 11.79 8.24
N GLU A 20 -4.14 11.49 9.52
CA GLU A 20 -4.03 12.49 10.58
C GLU A 20 -2.89 13.51 10.32
N ARG A 21 -1.77 13.04 9.74
CA ARG A 21 -0.63 13.89 9.37
C ARG A 21 -0.97 14.93 8.29
N VAL A 22 -1.94 14.66 7.46
CA VAL A 22 -2.44 15.58 6.42
C VAL A 22 -3.78 16.21 6.81
N TRP A 23 -4.09 16.25 8.12
CA TRP A 23 -5.24 16.91 8.74
C TRP A 23 -6.60 16.25 8.47
N GLY A 24 -6.64 14.99 8.07
CA GLY A 24 -7.88 14.25 7.93
C GLY A 24 -8.50 13.90 9.29
N LYS A 25 -9.81 14.14 9.43
CA LYS A 25 -10.57 13.72 10.61
C LYS A 25 -11.01 12.28 10.43
N ILE A 26 -10.50 11.39 11.29
CA ILE A 26 -10.88 9.97 11.29
C ILE A 26 -12.30 9.81 11.84
N ASP A 27 -13.16 9.18 11.07
CA ASP A 27 -14.53 8.85 11.47
C ASP A 27 -14.61 7.40 11.97
N GLU A 28 -13.97 6.44 11.24
CA GLU A 28 -14.02 5.02 11.56
C GLU A 28 -12.76 4.28 11.07
N VAL A 29 -12.35 3.24 11.78
CA VAL A 29 -11.29 2.31 11.34
C VAL A 29 -11.84 0.89 11.47
N THR A 30 -11.93 0.19 10.35
CA THR A 30 -12.37 -1.21 10.28
C THR A 30 -11.32 -2.09 9.62
N ASP A 31 -11.60 -3.39 9.45
CA ASP A 31 -10.69 -4.29 8.74
C ASP A 31 -10.43 -3.77 7.31
N ARG A 32 -9.17 -3.49 7.01
CA ARG A 32 -8.67 -2.98 5.72
C ARG A 32 -9.23 -1.64 5.25
N LEU A 33 -9.97 -0.91 6.08
CA LEU A 33 -10.53 0.39 5.71
C LEU A 33 -10.28 1.44 6.79
N VAL A 34 -9.98 2.66 6.34
CA VAL A 34 -9.98 3.86 7.18
C VAL A 34 -10.94 4.86 6.55
N ILE A 35 -11.99 5.20 7.30
CA ILE A 35 -13.02 6.16 6.88
C ILE A 35 -12.74 7.49 7.56
N PHE A 36 -12.75 8.56 6.80
CA PHE A 36 -12.43 9.89 7.27
C PHE A 36 -13.14 10.96 6.48
N SER A 37 -13.21 12.16 7.04
CA SER A 37 -13.92 13.29 6.43
C SER A 37 -13.06 14.54 6.44
N TRP A 38 -13.21 15.36 5.41
CA TRP A 38 -12.68 16.71 5.26
C TRP A 38 -13.10 17.33 3.93
N ASP A 39 -12.33 18.31 3.45
CA ASP A 39 -12.54 18.97 2.15
C ASP A 39 -11.99 18.15 0.95
N ALA A 40 -12.24 18.64 -0.27
CA ALA A 40 -11.77 17.96 -1.48
C ALA A 40 -10.22 18.02 -1.64
N LYS A 41 -9.55 19.00 -1.04
CA LYS A 41 -8.09 19.13 -1.07
C LYS A 41 -7.41 17.94 -0.39
N LEU A 42 -8.02 17.42 0.69
CA LEU A 42 -7.51 16.24 1.38
C LEU A 42 -7.44 15.01 0.48
N MET A 43 -8.36 14.87 -0.48
CA MET A 43 -8.31 13.79 -1.48
C MET A 43 -6.99 13.81 -2.26
N VAL A 44 -6.53 14.99 -2.66
CA VAL A 44 -5.24 15.15 -3.36
C VAL A 44 -4.10 14.79 -2.43
N SER A 45 -4.09 15.37 -1.22
CA SER A 45 -3.02 15.13 -0.24
C SER A 45 -2.90 13.65 0.14
N VAL A 46 -4.03 12.93 0.39
CA VAL A 46 -3.98 11.50 0.74
C VAL A 46 -3.49 10.65 -0.44
N ASN A 47 -3.95 10.92 -1.67
CA ASN A 47 -3.45 10.22 -2.86
C ASN A 47 -1.93 10.45 -3.07
N LEU A 48 -1.43 11.65 -2.79
CA LEU A 48 0.00 11.97 -2.91
C LEU A 48 0.85 11.32 -1.81
N TRP A 49 0.39 11.35 -0.56
CA TRP A 49 1.21 11.04 0.61
C TRP A 49 1.03 9.63 1.17
N SER A 50 -0.08 8.94 0.87
CA SER A 50 -0.31 7.60 1.44
C SER A 50 0.68 6.58 0.91
N ARG A 51 1.44 6.00 1.83
CA ARG A 51 2.44 4.96 1.55
C ARG A 51 1.86 3.56 1.67
N VAL A 52 0.95 3.38 2.64
CA VAL A 52 0.38 2.06 2.96
C VAL A 52 -1.04 1.85 2.41
N GLY A 53 -1.68 2.91 1.89
CA GLY A 53 -2.96 2.84 1.21
C GLY A 53 -2.90 2.01 -0.07
N ASN A 54 -4.02 1.37 -0.39
CA ASN A 54 -4.20 0.64 -1.64
C ASN A 54 -4.96 1.48 -2.67
N LYS A 55 -6.16 1.97 -2.33
CA LYS A 55 -6.96 2.90 -3.14
C LYS A 55 -7.72 3.85 -2.23
N LEU A 56 -7.86 5.09 -2.67
CA LEU A 56 -8.71 6.09 -2.05
C LEU A 56 -10.01 6.23 -2.83
N TYR A 57 -11.11 6.27 -2.10
CA TYR A 57 -12.45 6.41 -2.65
C TYR A 57 -13.18 7.58 -2.00
N ILE A 58 -14.10 8.19 -2.73
CA ILE A 58 -15.16 9.00 -2.17
C ILE A 58 -16.31 8.07 -1.77
N LEU A 59 -16.81 8.18 -0.55
CA LEU A 59 -18.02 7.52 -0.11
C LEU A 59 -19.21 8.30 -0.65
N LEU A 60 -19.88 7.75 -1.68
CA LEU A 60 -21.04 8.36 -2.31
C LEU A 60 -22.30 8.15 -1.48
N GLU A 61 -22.47 6.92 -0.97
CA GLU A 61 -23.62 6.53 -0.17
C GLU A 61 -23.26 5.35 0.74
N GLU A 62 -23.91 5.27 1.89
CA GLU A 62 -23.79 4.16 2.83
C GLU A 62 -25.20 3.77 3.32
N LYS A 63 -25.56 2.50 3.25
CA LYS A 63 -26.83 1.98 3.69
C LYS A 63 -26.69 0.69 4.46
N GLU A 64 -27.32 0.65 5.61
CA GLU A 64 -27.42 -0.54 6.46
C GLU A 64 -28.54 -1.48 6.01
N LYS A 65 -28.44 -2.75 6.37
CA LYS A 65 -29.47 -3.78 6.20
C LYS A 65 -29.92 -3.95 4.74
N VAL A 66 -28.97 -3.99 3.82
CA VAL A 66 -29.23 -4.27 2.40
C VAL A 66 -29.20 -5.78 2.21
N THR A 67 -30.37 -6.41 2.22
CA THR A 67 -30.56 -7.86 2.18
C THR A 67 -31.19 -8.36 0.88
N ASP A 68 -31.77 -7.45 0.09
CA ASP A 68 -32.43 -7.75 -1.19
C ASP A 68 -32.01 -6.79 -2.31
N PHE A 69 -32.29 -7.18 -3.55
CA PHE A 69 -31.93 -6.38 -4.73
C PHE A 69 -32.76 -5.10 -4.89
N ASP A 70 -33.96 -5.02 -4.35
CA ASP A 70 -34.80 -3.82 -4.45
C ASP A 70 -34.24 -2.71 -3.58
N ASN A 71 -33.92 -3.03 -2.33
CA ASN A 71 -33.19 -2.15 -1.41
C ASN A 71 -31.84 -1.70 -1.97
N PHE A 72 -31.15 -2.62 -2.59
CA PHE A 72 -29.88 -2.39 -3.25
C PHE A 72 -30.05 -1.39 -4.42
N PHE A 73 -31.05 -1.56 -5.26
CA PHE A 73 -31.32 -0.71 -6.43
C PHE A 73 -31.81 0.70 -6.05
N GLU A 74 -32.70 0.82 -5.08
CA GLU A 74 -33.22 2.11 -4.62
C GLU A 74 -32.10 3.02 -4.04
N THR A 75 -31.08 2.43 -3.47
CA THR A 75 -29.95 3.19 -2.93
C THR A 75 -29.21 3.99 -4.03
N ILE A 76 -29.20 3.52 -5.27
CA ILE A 76 -28.51 4.18 -6.38
C ILE A 76 -29.25 5.42 -6.87
N LYS A 77 -30.58 5.37 -6.92
CA LYS A 77 -31.40 6.44 -7.48
C LYS A 77 -31.16 7.78 -6.79
N ASN A 78 -30.79 7.76 -5.52
CA ASN A 78 -30.53 8.95 -4.72
C ASN A 78 -29.20 9.62 -5.00
N ILE A 79 -28.30 8.95 -5.77
CA ILE A 79 -26.96 9.47 -6.04
C ILE A 79 -26.96 10.32 -7.31
N SER A 80 -26.58 11.59 -7.19
CA SER A 80 -26.39 12.48 -8.33
C SER A 80 -25.01 12.29 -8.97
N PHE A 81 -24.85 11.28 -9.82
CA PHE A 81 -23.58 10.96 -10.48
C PHE A 81 -23.06 12.08 -11.39
N LYS A 82 -23.94 12.90 -11.96
CA LYS A 82 -23.58 14.06 -12.81
C LYS A 82 -22.68 15.07 -12.11
N LYS A 83 -22.60 15.06 -10.78
CA LYS A 83 -21.69 15.91 -9.99
C LYS A 83 -20.23 15.46 -10.06
N TYR A 84 -19.97 14.21 -10.46
CA TYR A 84 -18.66 13.58 -10.34
C TYR A 84 -18.01 13.33 -11.69
N PHE A 85 -18.78 12.99 -12.73
CA PHE A 85 -18.26 12.63 -14.04
C PHE A 85 -19.26 12.89 -15.17
N LYS A 86 -18.79 12.87 -16.40
CA LYS A 86 -19.60 13.10 -17.61
C LYS A 86 -20.47 11.87 -17.93
N LYS A 87 -21.59 12.09 -18.64
CA LYS A 87 -22.51 11.02 -19.05
C LYS A 87 -21.87 9.97 -19.97
N ASN A 88 -20.82 10.32 -20.71
CA ASN A 88 -20.15 9.46 -21.68
C ASN A 88 -18.86 8.82 -21.15
N ASN A 89 -18.48 9.01 -19.88
CA ASN A 89 -17.36 8.28 -19.29
C ASN A 89 -17.64 6.77 -19.28
N PRO A 90 -16.68 5.92 -19.67
CA PRO A 90 -16.82 4.47 -19.50
C PRO A 90 -16.96 4.12 -18.03
N ILE A 91 -17.99 3.36 -17.66
CA ILE A 91 -18.29 2.99 -16.27
C ILE A 91 -17.88 1.56 -15.99
N LEU A 92 -16.96 1.39 -15.04
CA LEU A 92 -16.57 0.10 -14.51
C LEU A 92 -17.12 -0.10 -13.11
N VAL A 93 -18.11 -0.98 -12.97
CA VAL A 93 -18.64 -1.36 -11.66
C VAL A 93 -17.92 -2.61 -11.17
N LYS A 94 -17.39 -2.55 -9.97
CA LYS A 94 -16.87 -3.69 -9.21
C LYS A 94 -17.78 -3.93 -8.02
N ALA A 95 -17.96 -5.18 -7.63
CA ALA A 95 -18.66 -5.55 -6.42
C ALA A 95 -17.80 -6.50 -5.60
N SER A 96 -17.92 -6.41 -4.31
CA SER A 96 -17.38 -7.36 -3.34
C SER A 96 -18.37 -7.54 -2.22
N SER A 97 -18.72 -8.78 -1.92
CA SER A 97 -19.65 -9.13 -0.87
C SER A 97 -19.00 -10.08 0.12
N THR A 98 -19.13 -9.78 1.41
CA THR A 98 -18.56 -10.59 2.49
C THR A 98 -19.55 -10.65 3.65
N ARG A 99 -19.86 -11.86 4.13
CA ARG A 99 -20.81 -12.09 5.23
C ARG A 99 -22.14 -11.37 5.06
N SER A 100 -22.71 -11.41 3.84
CA SER A 100 -23.94 -10.72 3.48
C SER A 100 -24.89 -11.65 2.72
N GLU A 101 -26.18 -11.36 2.75
CA GLU A 101 -27.20 -12.16 2.09
C GLU A 101 -27.10 -12.07 0.56
N LEU A 102 -26.76 -10.89 0.03
CA LEU A 102 -26.46 -10.71 -1.38
C LEU A 102 -25.00 -11.05 -1.66
N PHE A 103 -24.73 -12.15 -2.37
CA PHE A 103 -23.37 -12.61 -2.68
C PHE A 103 -23.09 -12.74 -4.18
N ALA A 104 -24.10 -12.58 -5.05
CA ALA A 104 -23.96 -12.68 -6.50
C ALA A 104 -23.27 -11.43 -7.09
N GLU A 105 -21.96 -11.28 -6.92
CA GLU A 105 -21.20 -10.09 -7.31
C GLU A 105 -21.39 -9.69 -8.79
N ARG A 106 -21.43 -10.66 -9.72
CA ARG A 106 -21.67 -10.38 -11.15
C ARG A 106 -23.04 -9.79 -11.40
N THR A 107 -24.08 -10.31 -10.75
CA THR A 107 -25.44 -9.77 -10.84
C THR A 107 -25.49 -8.36 -10.28
N MET A 108 -24.87 -8.13 -9.14
CA MET A 108 -24.74 -6.80 -8.55
C MET A 108 -24.08 -5.82 -9.52
N GLN A 109 -22.94 -6.18 -10.13
CA GLN A 109 -22.22 -5.34 -11.09
C GLN A 109 -23.09 -4.97 -12.29
N SER A 110 -23.81 -5.93 -12.87
CA SER A 110 -24.64 -5.73 -14.06
C SER A 110 -25.84 -4.83 -13.76
N LEU A 111 -26.58 -5.11 -12.69
CA LEU A 111 -27.73 -4.31 -12.27
C LEU A 111 -27.34 -2.86 -11.96
N TRP A 112 -26.18 -2.69 -11.30
CA TRP A 112 -25.72 -1.37 -10.93
C TRP A 112 -25.24 -0.55 -12.12
N LYS A 113 -24.53 -1.16 -13.06
CA LYS A 113 -24.15 -0.44 -14.28
C LYS A 113 -25.38 0.10 -14.99
N LYS A 114 -26.44 -0.71 -15.12
CA LYS A 114 -27.74 -0.26 -15.69
C LYS A 114 -28.36 0.88 -14.90
N ALA A 115 -28.43 0.78 -13.57
CA ALA A 115 -29.01 1.80 -12.73
C ALA A 115 -28.25 3.14 -12.79
N ILE A 116 -26.90 3.10 -12.82
CA ILE A 116 -26.08 4.31 -12.99
C ILE A 116 -26.35 4.94 -14.35
N ILE A 117 -26.38 4.14 -15.43
CA ILE A 117 -26.69 4.63 -16.78
C ILE A 117 -28.05 5.29 -16.79
N SER A 118 -29.09 4.64 -16.24
CA SER A 118 -30.45 5.20 -16.18
C SER A 118 -30.55 6.51 -15.39
N SER A 119 -29.65 6.71 -14.39
CA SER A 119 -29.57 7.97 -13.64
C SER A 119 -28.86 9.11 -14.39
N LEU A 120 -28.01 8.76 -15.37
CA LEU A 120 -27.24 9.73 -16.16
C LEU A 120 -27.99 10.21 -17.41
N VAL A 121 -28.81 9.37 -17.99
CA VAL A 121 -29.57 9.64 -19.25
C VAL A 121 -31.06 9.36 -19.09
N TRP A 122 -31.90 10.16 -19.75
CA TRP A 122 -33.36 10.00 -19.71
C TRP A 122 -33.85 8.77 -20.47
N ALA A 123 -33.04 8.28 -21.44
CA ALA A 123 -33.34 7.09 -22.21
C ALA A 123 -32.05 6.31 -22.43
N GLU A 124 -32.08 5.00 -22.15
CA GLU A 124 -30.88 4.14 -22.27
C GLU A 124 -30.31 4.12 -23.68
N ASN A 125 -31.11 4.30 -24.72
CA ASN A 125 -30.69 4.36 -26.12
C ASN A 125 -29.78 5.55 -26.46
N ASN A 126 -29.66 6.54 -25.58
CA ASN A 126 -28.79 7.72 -25.75
C ASN A 126 -27.46 7.62 -24.95
N TYR A 127 -27.22 6.48 -24.34
CA TYR A 127 -25.97 6.24 -23.63
C TYR A 127 -24.92 5.58 -24.55
N PHE A 128 -23.76 6.19 -24.63
CA PHE A 128 -22.57 5.59 -25.25
C PHE A 128 -21.35 5.88 -24.38
N GLU A 129 -20.45 4.92 -24.31
CA GLU A 129 -19.16 5.07 -23.65
C GLU A 129 -18.14 5.59 -24.66
N ASP A 130 -17.51 6.73 -24.36
CA ASP A 130 -16.40 7.24 -25.15
C ASP A 130 -15.11 6.69 -24.57
N GLU A 131 -14.44 5.79 -25.28
CA GLU A 131 -13.20 5.17 -24.86
C GLU A 131 -12.03 6.16 -24.69
N LYS A 132 -12.16 7.38 -25.23
CA LYS A 132 -11.16 8.46 -25.05
C LYS A 132 -11.30 9.13 -23.68
N GLU A 133 -12.47 9.04 -23.05
CA GLU A 133 -12.69 9.59 -21.72
C GLU A 133 -12.12 8.63 -20.63
N GLU A 134 -11.84 9.17 -19.46
CA GLU A 134 -11.34 8.38 -18.34
C GLU A 134 -12.37 7.39 -17.84
N LYS A 135 -11.93 6.15 -17.62
CA LYS A 135 -12.77 5.11 -17.02
C LYS A 135 -13.07 5.43 -15.56
N VAL A 136 -14.36 5.53 -15.24
CA VAL A 136 -14.86 5.73 -13.87
C VAL A 136 -15.06 4.38 -13.20
N GLU A 137 -14.30 4.09 -12.16
CA GLU A 137 -14.44 2.87 -11.36
C GLU A 137 -15.28 3.15 -10.12
N ILE A 138 -16.40 2.42 -9.97
CA ILE A 138 -17.25 2.42 -8.78
C ILE A 138 -17.19 1.06 -8.13
N LEU A 139 -16.87 1.03 -6.85
CA LEU A 139 -16.83 -0.19 -6.04
C LEU A 139 -18.06 -0.24 -5.13
N LEU A 140 -18.79 -1.34 -5.23
CA LEU A 140 -19.87 -1.72 -4.34
C LEU A 140 -19.30 -2.65 -3.30
N LEU A 141 -19.17 -2.18 -2.08
CA LEU A 141 -18.64 -2.95 -0.98
C LEU A 141 -19.77 -3.29 -0.01
N LEU A 142 -20.17 -4.56 0.01
CA LEU A 142 -21.19 -5.08 0.90
C LEU A 142 -20.55 -5.96 1.97
N VAL A 143 -20.59 -5.52 3.22
CA VAL A 143 -20.00 -6.25 4.35
C VAL A 143 -21.02 -6.27 5.48
N ASP A 144 -21.36 -7.47 5.98
CA ASP A 144 -22.35 -7.66 7.04
C ASP A 144 -23.69 -6.95 6.73
N ASN A 145 -24.17 -7.07 5.48
CA ASN A 145 -25.37 -6.39 4.93
C ASN A 145 -25.31 -4.85 4.95
N LYS A 146 -24.13 -4.27 5.18
CA LYS A 146 -23.89 -2.83 5.06
C LYS A 146 -23.26 -2.53 3.70
N LEU A 147 -23.98 -1.79 2.86
CA LEU A 147 -23.54 -1.38 1.54
C LEU A 147 -22.84 -0.03 1.60
N ARG A 148 -21.65 0.04 1.00
CA ARG A 148 -20.94 1.29 0.71
C ARG A 148 -20.71 1.42 -0.78
N ILE A 149 -21.05 2.56 -1.32
CA ILE A 149 -20.89 2.91 -2.73
C ILE A 149 -19.69 3.86 -2.82
N LEU A 150 -18.64 3.42 -3.49
CA LEU A 150 -17.30 4.00 -3.43
C LEU A 150 -16.83 4.40 -4.83
N LEU A 151 -16.59 5.70 -5.06
CA LEU A 151 -16.02 6.22 -6.31
C LEU A 151 -14.49 6.25 -6.18
N ASN A 152 -13.78 5.50 -7.05
CA ASN A 152 -12.33 5.44 -7.05
C ASN A 152 -11.70 6.77 -7.50
N THR A 153 -10.87 7.36 -6.66
CA THR A 153 -10.14 8.59 -6.93
C THR A 153 -8.69 8.34 -7.32
N SER A 154 -8.12 7.23 -6.90
CA SER A 154 -6.71 6.89 -7.17
C SER A 154 -6.46 6.41 -8.60
N GLY A 155 -7.46 5.79 -9.24
CA GLY A 155 -7.28 5.01 -10.47
C GLY A 155 -6.63 3.66 -10.17
N GLU A 156 -5.40 3.45 -10.60
CA GLU A 156 -4.62 2.28 -10.21
C GLU A 156 -4.29 2.27 -8.71
N ALA A 157 -3.97 1.08 -8.20
CA ALA A 157 -3.61 0.92 -6.79
C ALA A 157 -2.37 1.77 -6.42
N LEU A 158 -2.39 2.40 -5.24
CA LEU A 158 -1.36 3.33 -4.78
C LEU A 158 0.01 2.66 -4.61
N HIS A 159 0.06 1.35 -4.37
CA HIS A 159 1.31 0.62 -4.30
C HIS A 159 2.04 0.52 -5.64
N LYS A 160 1.36 0.67 -6.79
CA LYS A 160 2.02 0.72 -8.09
C LYS A 160 2.81 2.03 -8.22
N ARG A 161 4.06 2.04 -7.74
CA ARG A 161 4.94 3.21 -7.79
C ARG A 161 5.53 3.39 -9.18
N TRP A 162 5.96 4.63 -9.51
CA TRP A 162 6.55 4.97 -10.81
C TRP A 162 7.88 4.27 -11.09
N TYR A 163 8.60 3.83 -10.07
CA TYR A 163 9.94 3.25 -10.21
C TYR A 163 9.94 1.78 -10.60
N ARG A 164 8.81 1.08 -10.47
CA ARG A 164 8.71 -0.34 -10.83
C ARG A 164 8.06 -0.49 -12.20
N ARG A 165 8.83 -0.89 -13.21
CA ARG A 165 8.32 -1.22 -14.55
C ARG A 165 8.31 -2.73 -14.83
N GLU A 166 9.26 -3.45 -14.27
CA GLU A 166 9.40 -4.90 -14.46
C GLU A 166 9.55 -5.56 -13.11
N SER A 167 8.86 -6.64 -12.87
CA SER A 167 9.01 -7.48 -11.68
C SER A 167 9.43 -8.87 -12.12
N TRP A 168 10.55 -9.34 -11.61
CA TRP A 168 10.80 -10.75 -11.48
C TRP A 168 9.90 -11.27 -10.36
N GLU A 169 9.64 -12.58 -10.35
CA GLU A 169 8.74 -13.32 -9.48
C GLU A 169 8.37 -12.66 -8.13
N ALA A 170 7.10 -12.32 -7.97
CA ALA A 170 6.40 -11.93 -6.74
C ALA A 170 7.19 -11.10 -5.69
N PRO A 171 7.70 -9.91 -6.03
CA PRO A 171 8.40 -9.09 -5.05
C PRO A 171 7.42 -8.53 -3.99
N ILE A 172 7.95 -8.15 -2.82
CA ILE A 172 7.14 -7.49 -1.80
C ILE A 172 6.45 -6.24 -2.37
N LYS A 173 5.15 -6.06 -2.05
CA LYS A 173 4.40 -4.85 -2.46
C LYS A 173 5.02 -3.61 -1.81
N GLU A 174 5.08 -2.51 -2.56
CA GLU A 174 5.66 -1.25 -2.10
C GLU A 174 4.95 -0.71 -0.85
N SER A 175 3.63 -0.86 -0.79
CA SER A 175 2.86 -0.47 0.41
C SER A 175 3.20 -1.32 1.64
N LEU A 176 3.50 -2.61 1.45
CA LEU A 176 3.96 -3.46 2.54
C LEU A 176 5.39 -3.10 2.93
N ALA A 177 6.30 -2.91 1.98
CA ALA A 177 7.68 -2.47 2.26
C ALA A 177 7.70 -1.15 3.04
N ALA A 178 6.90 -0.16 2.63
CA ALA A 178 6.74 1.09 3.37
C ALA A 178 6.21 0.86 4.79
N ALA A 179 5.22 -0.04 4.95
CA ALA A 179 4.69 -0.41 6.26
C ALA A 179 5.77 -1.02 7.17
N LEU A 180 6.62 -1.92 6.64
CA LEU A 180 7.72 -2.52 7.40
C LEU A 180 8.70 -1.45 7.91
N VAL A 181 9.10 -0.51 7.05
CA VAL A 181 9.99 0.59 7.43
C VAL A 181 9.34 1.46 8.50
N LEU A 182 8.07 1.85 8.35
CA LEU A 182 7.35 2.66 9.34
C LEU A 182 7.18 1.93 10.68
N LEU A 183 6.90 0.61 10.65
CA LEU A 183 6.77 -0.23 11.84
C LEU A 183 8.12 -0.43 12.56
N SER A 184 9.24 -0.42 11.84
CA SER A 184 10.57 -0.57 12.43
C SER A 184 10.95 0.60 13.33
N ASN A 185 10.21 1.71 13.23
CA ASN A 185 10.48 2.95 13.97
C ASN A 185 11.92 3.41 13.79
N TRP A 186 12.45 3.24 12.57
CA TRP A 186 13.80 3.64 12.22
C TRP A 186 14.05 5.10 12.58
N LYS A 187 15.09 5.33 13.35
CA LYS A 187 15.58 6.68 13.68
C LYS A 187 16.61 7.06 12.63
N PHE A 188 16.30 8.00 11.78
CA PHE A 188 17.12 8.42 10.62
C PHE A 188 18.58 8.78 10.95
N LYS A 189 18.92 8.93 12.21
CA LYS A 189 20.30 9.11 12.69
C LYS A 189 21.15 7.84 12.63
N ASN A 190 20.53 6.64 12.59
CA ASN A 190 21.19 5.36 12.50
C ASN A 190 21.19 4.91 11.03
N ASP A 191 22.20 4.17 10.63
CA ASP A 191 22.26 3.57 9.30
C ASP A 191 21.13 2.54 9.13
N PHE A 192 20.60 2.45 7.90
CA PHE A 192 19.58 1.48 7.52
C PHE A 192 20.20 0.38 6.67
N PHE A 193 19.77 -0.86 6.86
CA PHE A 193 20.34 -1.99 6.16
C PHE A 193 19.30 -3.05 5.80
N ASP A 194 19.36 -3.52 4.55
CA ASP A 194 18.65 -4.71 4.07
C ASP A 194 19.67 -5.72 3.52
N PRO A 195 19.99 -6.81 4.28
CA PRO A 195 20.97 -7.82 3.87
C PRO A 195 20.43 -8.85 2.87
N PHE A 196 19.15 -8.82 2.52
CA PHE A 196 18.50 -9.63 1.51
C PHE A 196 17.72 -8.73 0.57
N CYS A 197 18.46 -7.79 -0.09
CA CYS A 197 17.84 -6.67 -0.77
C CYS A 197 17.14 -7.03 -2.08
N TRP A 198 17.11 -8.29 -2.40
CA TRP A 198 16.58 -8.86 -3.64
C TRP A 198 15.50 -8.04 -4.35
N SER A 199 14.49 -7.57 -3.62
CA SER A 199 13.42 -6.76 -4.20
C SER A 199 13.71 -5.26 -4.14
N TRP A 200 14.88 -4.81 -3.59
CA TRP A 200 15.26 -3.39 -3.40
C TRP A 200 14.13 -2.49 -2.89
N THR A 201 12.90 -2.99 -2.87
CA THR A 201 11.70 -2.23 -2.53
C THR A 201 11.78 -1.63 -1.13
N ILE A 202 12.32 -2.39 -0.16
CA ILE A 202 12.45 -1.94 1.23
C ILE A 202 13.40 -0.75 1.31
N VAL A 203 14.56 -0.81 0.65
CA VAL A 203 15.56 0.28 0.70
C VAL A 203 15.11 1.52 -0.06
N ILE A 204 14.37 1.37 -1.17
CA ILE A 204 13.77 2.51 -1.88
C ILE A 204 12.72 3.19 -1.00
N GLU A 205 11.77 2.43 -0.44
CA GLU A 205 10.74 3.00 0.44
C GLU A 205 11.38 3.61 1.71
N ALA A 206 12.43 3.00 2.27
CA ALA A 206 13.18 3.58 3.38
C ALA A 206 13.77 4.95 3.03
N LEU A 207 14.43 5.07 1.87
CA LEU A 207 14.99 6.35 1.43
C LEU A 207 13.91 7.39 1.12
N MET A 208 12.81 6.98 0.47
CA MET A 208 11.67 7.87 0.22
C MET A 208 11.03 8.37 1.52
N ILE A 209 10.94 7.52 2.55
CA ILE A 209 10.43 7.90 3.87
C ILE A 209 11.38 8.89 4.54
N ALA A 210 12.69 8.58 4.58
CA ALA A 210 13.72 9.42 5.19
C ALA A 210 13.78 10.81 4.55
N LYS A 211 13.70 10.87 3.23
CA LYS A 211 13.72 12.12 2.46
C LYS A 211 12.36 12.82 2.38
N ASN A 212 11.33 12.27 2.97
CA ASN A 212 9.96 12.77 2.89
C ASN A 212 9.46 12.95 1.44
N ILE A 213 9.84 12.05 0.53
CA ILE A 213 9.36 12.05 -0.85
C ILE A 213 7.94 11.47 -0.89
N ALA A 214 6.99 12.22 -1.43
CA ALA A 214 5.61 11.76 -1.56
C ALA A 214 5.50 10.64 -2.62
N PRO A 215 4.99 9.44 -2.28
CA PRO A 215 4.97 8.28 -3.18
C PRO A 215 4.05 8.48 -4.40
N GLY A 216 3.11 9.40 -4.34
CA GLY A 216 2.19 9.74 -5.43
C GLY A 216 2.69 10.84 -6.38
N LEU A 217 3.84 11.47 -6.09
CA LEU A 217 4.26 12.71 -6.75
C LEU A 217 4.38 12.59 -8.28
N LYS A 218 4.86 11.46 -8.79
CA LYS A 218 5.12 11.23 -10.22
C LYS A 218 4.06 10.38 -10.92
N ARG A 219 2.89 10.18 -10.33
CA ARG A 219 1.80 9.43 -10.95
C ARG A 219 0.60 10.32 -11.25
N LYS A 220 -0.24 9.87 -12.20
CA LYS A 220 -1.56 10.44 -12.45
C LYS A 220 -2.60 9.69 -11.64
N PHE A 221 -3.66 10.38 -11.27
CA PHE A 221 -4.77 9.83 -10.50
C PHE A 221 -6.08 9.99 -11.27
N ALA A 222 -7.05 9.12 -11.00
CA ALA A 222 -8.35 9.19 -11.65
C ALA A 222 -9.07 10.52 -11.36
N PHE A 223 -8.94 11.05 -10.13
CA PHE A 223 -9.60 12.31 -9.74
C PHE A 223 -9.16 13.51 -10.59
N GLU A 224 -7.98 13.49 -11.22
CA GLU A 224 -7.48 14.59 -12.05
C GLU A 224 -8.33 14.82 -13.32
N LYS A 225 -9.10 13.80 -13.70
CA LYS A 225 -10.03 13.85 -14.86
C LYS A 225 -11.51 13.86 -14.43
N LEU A 226 -11.77 13.84 -13.14
CA LEU A 226 -13.11 14.00 -12.59
C LEU A 226 -13.35 15.48 -12.22
N TRP A 227 -14.60 15.92 -12.28
CA TRP A 227 -14.96 17.33 -11.98
C TRP A 227 -15.01 17.63 -10.47
N LEU A 228 -14.07 17.11 -9.73
CA LEU A 228 -14.07 17.13 -8.27
C LEU A 228 -13.25 18.27 -7.69
N ILE A 229 -12.23 18.73 -8.42
CA ILE A 229 -11.27 19.70 -7.91
C ILE A 229 -10.60 20.44 -9.08
N GLN A 230 -10.26 21.69 -8.86
CA GLN A 230 -9.57 22.54 -9.85
C GLN A 230 -8.11 22.09 -10.03
N SER A 231 -7.60 22.17 -11.24
CA SER A 231 -6.24 21.77 -11.61
C SER A 231 -5.16 22.54 -10.81
N GLU A 232 -5.41 23.80 -10.54
CA GLU A 232 -4.51 24.67 -9.78
C GLU A 232 -4.28 24.16 -8.35
N ILE A 233 -5.31 23.59 -7.73
CA ILE A 233 -5.20 22.99 -6.39
C ILE A 233 -4.32 21.74 -6.45
N ILE A 234 -4.48 20.92 -7.50
CA ILE A 234 -3.69 19.70 -7.70
C ILE A 234 -2.21 20.06 -7.88
N GLU A 235 -1.93 21.03 -8.75
CA GLU A 235 -0.56 21.50 -9.01
C GLU A 235 0.06 22.11 -7.75
N ASN A 236 -0.67 22.91 -7.00
CA ASN A 236 -0.21 23.49 -5.76
C ASN A 236 0.16 22.41 -4.73
N GLU A 237 -0.70 21.38 -4.54
CA GLU A 237 -0.40 20.27 -3.64
C GLU A 237 0.84 19.46 -4.06
N ARG A 238 1.06 19.28 -5.37
CA ARG A 238 2.27 18.66 -5.91
C ARG A 238 3.52 19.50 -5.60
N ASN A 239 3.43 20.82 -5.78
CA ASN A 239 4.52 21.74 -5.49
C ASN A 239 4.85 21.77 -4.00
N ILE A 240 3.83 21.83 -3.14
CA ILE A 240 4.00 21.72 -1.68
C ILE A 240 4.67 20.37 -1.31
N ALA A 241 4.24 19.28 -1.93
CA ALA A 241 4.82 17.96 -1.67
C ALA A 241 6.31 17.92 -2.06
N LYS A 242 6.68 18.51 -3.19
CA LYS A 242 8.07 18.62 -3.64
C LYS A 242 8.91 19.50 -2.73
N GLN A 243 8.39 20.63 -2.25
CA GLN A 243 9.08 21.52 -1.32
C GLN A 243 9.32 20.90 0.06
N LYS A 244 8.51 19.91 0.45
CA LYS A 244 8.67 19.18 1.72
C LYS A 244 9.73 18.08 1.67
N GLU A 245 10.37 17.85 0.53
CA GLU A 245 11.46 16.88 0.44
C GLU A 245 12.69 17.34 1.22
N PHE A 246 13.30 16.42 1.97
CA PHE A 246 14.51 16.71 2.73
C PHE A 246 15.77 16.50 1.88
N ASN A 247 16.68 17.44 1.91
CA ASN A 247 17.96 17.35 1.21
C ASN A 247 19.09 16.83 2.11
N TRP A 248 18.81 15.78 2.89
CA TRP A 248 19.82 15.16 3.76
C TRP A 248 20.35 13.88 3.11
N ASN A 249 21.62 13.55 3.44
CA ASN A 249 22.23 12.31 3.03
C ASN A 249 22.05 11.26 4.13
N TYR A 250 21.27 10.24 3.82
CA TYR A 250 21.04 9.10 4.70
C TYR A 250 21.93 7.93 4.24
N LYS A 251 22.49 7.17 5.20
CA LYS A 251 23.25 5.98 4.87
C LYS A 251 22.32 4.78 4.85
N ILE A 252 22.03 4.32 3.65
CA ILE A 252 21.19 3.14 3.40
C ILE A 252 22.04 2.13 2.65
N PHE A 253 22.16 0.94 3.24
CA PHE A 253 22.93 -0.16 2.69
C PHE A 253 21.99 -1.27 2.23
N ALA A 254 22.34 -1.89 1.12
CA ALA A 254 21.65 -3.03 0.55
C ALA A 254 22.70 -4.08 0.17
N SER A 255 22.49 -5.33 0.55
CA SER A 255 23.36 -6.41 0.08
C SER A 255 22.56 -7.61 -0.37
N ASP A 256 23.16 -8.37 -1.24
CA ASP A 256 22.72 -9.69 -1.65
C ASP A 256 23.95 -10.53 -1.96
N ILE A 257 23.81 -11.85 -1.94
CA ILE A 257 24.86 -12.79 -2.34
C ILE A 257 24.96 -12.88 -3.87
N ASP A 258 23.84 -12.62 -4.56
CA ASP A 258 23.68 -12.69 -6.00
C ASP A 258 23.98 -11.34 -6.66
N GLU A 259 24.97 -11.33 -7.56
CA GLU A 259 25.41 -10.13 -8.26
C GLU A 259 24.42 -9.68 -9.36
N GLU A 260 23.75 -10.61 -10.03
CA GLU A 260 22.77 -10.29 -11.06
C GLU A 260 21.56 -9.56 -10.44
N ILE A 261 21.13 -10.02 -9.27
CA ILE A 261 20.07 -9.39 -8.49
C ILE A 261 20.50 -7.96 -8.09
N LEU A 262 21.74 -7.75 -7.68
CA LEU A 262 22.25 -6.43 -7.33
C LEU A 262 22.27 -5.46 -8.51
N GLU A 263 22.60 -5.94 -9.72
CA GLU A 263 22.57 -5.09 -10.91
C GLU A 263 21.12 -4.67 -11.28
N ILE A 264 20.16 -5.57 -11.15
CA ILE A 264 18.73 -5.25 -11.33
C ILE A 264 18.30 -4.23 -10.27
N ALA A 265 18.71 -4.41 -9.02
CA ALA A 265 18.43 -3.48 -7.92
C ALA A 265 18.97 -2.08 -8.22
N LYS A 266 20.21 -1.96 -8.66
CA LYS A 266 20.84 -0.68 -9.06
C LYS A 266 20.08 0.01 -10.18
N GLN A 267 19.64 -0.72 -11.20
CA GLN A 267 18.86 -0.16 -12.30
C GLN A 267 17.51 0.40 -11.84
N ASN A 268 16.81 -0.30 -10.93
CA ASN A 268 15.53 0.15 -10.41
C ASN A 268 15.68 1.38 -9.49
N VAL A 269 16.72 1.41 -8.69
CA VAL A 269 17.07 2.59 -7.88
C VAL A 269 17.43 3.78 -8.77
N LYS A 270 18.12 3.55 -9.89
CA LYS A 270 18.40 4.58 -10.91
C LYS A 270 17.10 5.13 -11.51
N ARG A 271 16.13 4.27 -11.84
CA ARG A 271 14.79 4.67 -12.31
C ARG A 271 14.02 5.48 -11.26
N ALA A 272 14.22 5.19 -9.98
CA ALA A 272 13.66 5.97 -8.88
C ALA A 272 14.33 7.35 -8.70
N TRP A 273 15.43 7.65 -9.41
CA TRP A 273 16.27 8.86 -9.26
C TRP A 273 16.95 8.96 -7.87
N LEU A 274 17.29 7.79 -7.29
CA LEU A 274 17.84 7.67 -5.94
C LEU A 274 19.21 6.96 -5.93
N SER A 275 19.85 6.78 -7.10
CA SER A 275 20.99 5.89 -7.32
C SER A 275 22.24 6.20 -6.49
N TRP A 276 22.47 7.47 -6.14
CA TRP A 276 23.68 7.86 -5.38
C TRP A 276 23.52 7.79 -3.85
N GLN A 277 22.37 7.34 -3.37
CA GLN A 277 22.04 7.39 -1.93
C GLN A 277 21.89 6.01 -1.29
N ILE A 278 21.90 4.93 -2.11
CA ILE A 278 21.88 3.55 -1.61
C ILE A 278 23.19 2.88 -1.97
N ILE A 279 23.86 2.32 -0.97
CA ILE A 279 25.15 1.65 -1.10
C ILE A 279 24.90 0.16 -1.28
N PHE A 280 25.13 -0.36 -2.49
CA PHE A 280 25.00 -1.77 -2.81
C PHE A 280 26.31 -2.52 -2.57
N GLN A 281 26.22 -3.71 -1.96
CA GLN A 281 27.38 -4.56 -1.65
C GLN A 281 27.04 -6.02 -1.96
N LYS A 282 27.89 -6.70 -2.74
CA LYS A 282 27.84 -8.16 -2.85
C LYS A 282 28.40 -8.75 -1.58
N LYS A 283 27.54 -9.34 -0.73
CA LYS A 283 27.93 -9.90 0.57
C LYS A 283 26.97 -10.98 1.02
N ASP A 284 27.52 -12.01 1.63
CA ASP A 284 26.73 -12.94 2.43
C ASP A 284 26.35 -12.26 3.76
N PHE A 285 25.07 -12.35 4.15
CA PHE A 285 24.59 -11.77 5.41
C PHE A 285 25.32 -12.33 6.64
N ARG A 286 25.91 -13.55 6.56
CA ARG A 286 26.71 -14.18 7.62
C ARG A 286 27.97 -13.38 7.97
N GLU A 287 28.45 -12.53 7.08
CA GLU A 287 29.57 -11.63 7.38
C GLU A 287 29.24 -10.63 8.51
N LEU A 288 27.94 -10.41 8.79
CA LEU A 288 27.49 -9.60 9.92
C LEU A 288 27.83 -10.23 11.28
N LEU A 289 28.12 -11.54 11.33
CA LEU A 289 28.57 -12.22 12.56
C LEU A 289 29.87 -11.65 13.11
N SER A 290 30.75 -11.11 12.26
CA SER A 290 32.05 -10.57 12.65
C SER A 290 32.03 -9.10 13.09
N ARG A 291 30.88 -8.41 13.00
CA ARG A 291 30.76 -6.97 13.23
C ARG A 291 29.88 -6.63 14.41
N GLU A 292 30.17 -5.53 15.10
CA GLU A 292 29.22 -4.86 15.98
C GLU A 292 28.44 -3.83 15.16
N LEU A 293 27.11 -3.92 15.21
CA LEU A 293 26.21 -3.12 14.39
C LEU A 293 25.31 -2.26 15.28
N ASN A 294 25.27 -0.96 14.99
CA ASN A 294 24.31 -0.02 15.55
C ASN A 294 23.39 0.52 14.44
N TRP A 295 22.74 -0.41 13.75
CA TRP A 295 21.93 -0.13 12.59
C TRP A 295 20.47 -0.46 12.83
N THR A 296 19.60 0.02 11.93
CA THR A 296 18.25 -0.52 11.78
C THR A 296 18.24 -1.45 10.57
N LEU A 297 17.99 -2.71 10.82
CA LEU A 297 17.90 -3.75 9.80
C LEU A 297 16.42 -4.06 9.57
N VAL A 298 15.95 -3.93 8.32
CA VAL A 298 14.61 -4.37 7.89
C VAL A 298 14.78 -5.18 6.63
N SER A 299 14.31 -6.43 6.65
CA SER A 299 14.56 -7.33 5.54
C SER A 299 13.48 -8.36 5.32
N ASN A 300 13.47 -8.90 4.10
CA ASN A 300 12.60 -9.96 3.62
C ASN A 300 13.46 -11.14 3.14
N PRO A 301 14.01 -11.98 4.05
CA PRO A 301 14.82 -13.13 3.67
C PRO A 301 14.03 -14.12 2.83
N PRO A 302 14.68 -14.99 2.03
CA PRO A 302 14.01 -15.99 1.23
C PRO A 302 13.19 -16.96 2.09
N TYR A 303 12.05 -17.45 1.54
CA TYR A 303 11.21 -18.46 2.16
C TYR A 303 11.21 -19.74 1.34
N TRP A 304 10.42 -20.73 1.79
CA TRP A 304 10.35 -22.09 1.33
C TRP A 304 10.24 -22.32 -0.20
N GLU A 305 9.69 -21.39 -0.96
CA GLU A 305 9.61 -21.52 -2.43
C GLU A 305 10.96 -21.45 -3.17
N ARG A 306 12.04 -21.01 -2.48
CA ARG A 306 13.33 -20.68 -3.07
C ARG A 306 14.50 -21.49 -2.55
N LEU A 307 14.34 -22.12 -1.40
CA LEU A 307 15.37 -22.93 -0.74
C LEU A 307 14.76 -24.24 -0.26
N LYS A 308 15.57 -25.31 -0.21
CA LYS A 308 15.15 -26.56 0.44
C LYS A 308 14.92 -26.29 1.93
N THR A 309 14.04 -27.07 2.55
CA THR A 309 13.64 -26.90 3.97
C THR A 309 14.84 -26.87 4.92
N GLU A 310 15.83 -27.74 4.70
CA GLU A 310 17.05 -27.80 5.50
C GLU A 310 17.88 -26.53 5.39
N ASP A 311 18.05 -25.97 4.18
CA ASP A 311 18.78 -24.73 3.94
C ASP A 311 18.10 -23.54 4.61
N LEU A 312 16.74 -23.52 4.63
CA LEU A 312 15.97 -22.52 5.35
C LEU A 312 16.21 -22.56 6.86
N GLU A 313 16.18 -23.74 7.46
CA GLU A 313 16.45 -23.86 8.89
C GLU A 313 17.84 -23.35 9.27
N TRP A 314 18.86 -23.67 8.46
CA TRP A 314 20.21 -23.16 8.66
C TRP A 314 20.27 -21.64 8.52
N LEU A 315 19.62 -21.09 7.49
CA LEU A 315 19.54 -19.65 7.29
C LEU A 315 18.94 -18.93 8.51
N TYR A 316 17.81 -19.40 9.01
CA TYR A 316 17.14 -18.78 10.14
C TYR A 316 17.86 -19.00 11.48
N LYS A 317 18.58 -20.10 11.63
CA LYS A 317 19.51 -20.32 12.78
C LYS A 317 20.67 -19.30 12.76
N ASP A 318 21.22 -19.00 11.59
CA ASP A 318 22.29 -18.01 11.46
C ASP A 318 21.75 -16.58 11.66
N ILE A 319 20.55 -16.26 11.18
CA ILE A 319 19.87 -15.00 11.48
C ILE A 319 19.72 -14.82 13.00
N ASP A 320 19.24 -15.86 13.72
CA ASP A 320 19.09 -15.82 15.18
C ASP A 320 20.42 -15.58 15.90
N LYS A 321 21.52 -16.23 15.46
CA LYS A 321 22.86 -16.00 16.00
C LYS A 321 23.31 -14.56 15.85
N ILE A 322 23.13 -13.97 14.65
CA ILE A 322 23.50 -12.57 14.38
C ILE A 322 22.75 -11.63 15.30
N PHE A 323 21.43 -11.85 15.46
CA PHE A 323 20.57 -10.99 16.27
C PHE A 323 20.90 -11.07 17.76
N ARG A 324 21.24 -12.25 18.28
CA ARG A 324 21.64 -12.41 19.68
C ARG A 324 23.01 -11.77 19.96
N LYS A 325 23.94 -11.90 19.04
CA LYS A 325 25.28 -11.31 19.18
C LYS A 325 25.21 -9.78 19.18
N ASN A 326 24.38 -9.19 18.34
CA ASN A 326 24.33 -7.73 18.16
C ASN A 326 23.24 -7.09 19.04
N LYS A 327 23.57 -6.79 20.30
CA LYS A 327 22.64 -6.21 21.28
C LYS A 327 22.09 -4.85 20.85
N ASN A 328 22.87 -4.03 20.13
CA ASN A 328 22.53 -2.68 19.68
C ASN A 328 21.82 -2.64 18.32
N LEU A 329 21.70 -3.79 17.63
CA LEU A 329 21.01 -3.87 16.35
C LEU A 329 19.50 -3.81 16.55
N ASN A 330 18.88 -2.80 15.95
CA ASN A 330 17.41 -2.72 15.83
C ASN A 330 17.00 -3.49 14.57
N TRP A 331 16.56 -4.74 14.71
CA TRP A 331 16.29 -5.58 13.58
C TRP A 331 14.82 -6.01 13.48
N TRP A 332 14.39 -6.17 12.23
CA TRP A 332 13.05 -6.54 11.86
C TRP A 332 13.10 -7.40 10.60
N ILE A 333 12.48 -8.55 10.63
CA ILE A 333 12.35 -9.40 9.45
C ILE A 333 10.89 -9.77 9.20
N ILE A 334 10.49 -9.83 7.93
CA ILE A 334 9.21 -10.41 7.52
C ILE A 334 9.49 -11.79 6.94
N SER A 335 8.68 -12.78 7.31
CA SER A 335 8.80 -14.13 6.80
C SER A 335 7.46 -14.87 6.87
N SER A 336 7.19 -15.71 5.89
CA SER A 336 6.15 -16.74 5.92
C SER A 336 6.63 -18.06 6.52
N PHE A 337 7.91 -18.18 6.84
CA PHE A 337 8.46 -19.37 7.49
C PHE A 337 7.95 -19.47 8.94
N LEU A 338 6.88 -20.24 9.14
CA LEU A 338 6.17 -20.36 10.42
C LEU A 338 7.02 -21.03 11.50
N ASP A 339 7.91 -21.95 11.09
CA ASP A 339 8.78 -22.70 12.01
C ASP A 339 9.90 -21.85 12.62
N PHE A 340 10.01 -20.58 12.25
CA PHE A 340 10.88 -19.63 12.93
C PHE A 340 10.60 -19.57 14.45
N ASP A 341 9.34 -19.74 14.87
CA ASP A 341 8.95 -19.87 16.29
C ASP A 341 9.65 -21.04 17.02
N LYS A 342 10.03 -22.10 16.29
CA LYS A 342 10.72 -23.26 16.86
C LYS A 342 12.23 -23.04 17.00
N ILE A 343 12.79 -22.17 16.15
CA ILE A 343 14.21 -21.87 16.10
C ILE A 343 14.60 -20.84 17.17
N VAL A 344 13.75 -19.82 17.37
CA VAL A 344 14.01 -18.72 18.28
C VAL A 344 13.42 -18.94 19.66
N LYS A 345 14.07 -18.43 20.71
CA LYS A 345 13.46 -18.40 22.05
C LYS A 345 12.40 -17.33 22.11
N LYS A 346 11.14 -17.72 22.37
CA LYS A 346 9.95 -16.84 22.35
C LYS A 346 10.10 -15.56 23.18
N ASP A 347 10.81 -15.61 24.29
CA ASP A 347 10.99 -14.46 25.19
C ASP A 347 11.83 -13.33 24.60
N PHE A 348 12.61 -13.61 23.56
CA PHE A 348 13.46 -12.61 22.91
C PHE A 348 12.78 -11.84 21.80
N TYR A 349 11.63 -12.29 21.30
CA TYR A 349 11.03 -11.76 20.07
C TYR A 349 9.54 -11.47 20.21
N LYS A 350 9.11 -10.40 19.54
CA LYS A 350 7.70 -10.09 19.28
C LYS A 350 7.41 -10.26 17.81
N LYS A 351 6.21 -10.69 17.48
CA LYS A 351 5.76 -10.82 16.08
C LYS A 351 4.45 -10.09 15.84
N ARG A 352 4.30 -9.60 14.62
CA ARG A 352 3.06 -9.00 14.11
C ARG A 352 2.63 -9.73 12.84
N LYS A 353 1.38 -10.13 12.78
CA LYS A 353 0.79 -10.76 11.61
C LYS A 353 0.64 -9.73 10.49
N LEU A 354 1.03 -10.09 9.27
CA LEU A 354 0.89 -9.32 8.04
C LEU A 354 0.54 -10.25 6.89
N TYR A 355 0.25 -9.69 5.71
CA TYR A 355 -0.03 -10.47 4.51
C TYR A 355 0.76 -9.92 3.32
N ASN A 356 1.47 -10.81 2.60
CA ASN A 356 2.13 -10.52 1.34
C ASN A 356 1.49 -11.35 0.23
N TRP A 357 0.88 -10.70 -0.78
CA TRP A 357 0.18 -11.37 -1.90
C TRP A 357 -0.88 -12.43 -1.47
N GLY A 358 -1.49 -12.24 -0.32
CA GLY A 358 -2.45 -13.20 0.25
C GLY A 358 -1.83 -14.24 1.17
N GLU A 359 -0.52 -14.42 1.15
CA GLU A 359 0.22 -15.30 2.04
C GLU A 359 0.39 -14.67 3.41
N MET A 360 0.14 -15.46 4.46
CA MET A 360 0.31 -15.04 5.84
C MET A 360 1.79 -15.00 6.20
N CYS A 361 2.25 -13.84 6.65
CA CYS A 361 3.61 -13.62 7.11
C CYS A 361 3.62 -13.09 8.55
N TYR A 362 4.74 -13.27 9.22
CA TYR A 362 5.00 -12.57 10.47
C TYR A 362 6.15 -11.59 10.31
N PHE A 363 5.99 -10.40 10.91
CA PHE A 363 7.02 -9.39 11.03
C PHE A 363 7.58 -9.46 12.45
N TRP A 364 8.78 -9.99 12.54
CA TRP A 364 9.48 -10.29 13.76
C TRP A 364 10.38 -9.14 14.19
N ARG A 365 10.45 -8.89 15.49
CA ARG A 365 11.37 -7.93 16.09
C ARG A 365 11.92 -8.41 17.40
N LYS A 366 13.07 -7.85 17.83
CA LYS A 366 13.59 -8.04 19.17
C LYS A 366 12.60 -7.52 20.22
N ASN A 367 12.43 -8.27 21.30
CA ASN A 367 11.72 -7.78 22.47
C ASN A 367 12.65 -6.81 23.21
N THR A 368 12.33 -5.52 23.19
CA THR A 368 13.02 -4.55 24.04
C THR A 368 12.37 -4.63 25.41
N PHE A 369 13.09 -5.18 26.37
CA PHE A 369 12.72 -5.14 27.79
C PHE A 369 12.88 -3.70 28.29
#